data_fbf7b88dce892ec59907ef89091def74
#
_entry.id   fbf7b88dce892ec59907ef89091def74
#
_cell.length_a   1.000
_cell.length_b   1.000
_cell.length_c   1.000
_cell.angle_alpha   90.00
_cell.angle_beta   90.00
_cell.angle_gamma   90.00
#
_symmetry.space_group_name_H-M   'P 1'
#
loop_
_entity.id
_entity.type
_entity.pdbx_description
1 polymer ?
#
loop_
_entity_poly.entity_id
_entity_poly.type
_entity_poly.pdbx_seq_one_letter_code
_entity_poly.pdbx_strand_id
1 'polypeptide(L)'
;MATLQLYHNMTEMGEILAETGKEEALPTSEVKKRLERGLTEYALVRESAGRRILHGWGDERSYLVGSSRDPDGKDRVGLTSYAFWVISGMYARDKSVREDILRAYQRLDSKYGLRTFDQFFAPGTPGVGRIGNLPPGTAENSATYVHATLFGVWSLFMMGEDKAAWEQLIKALPVTHAHLSATQFVMSNSYSLNPEFSMDGESMSDWYTGAANVLIKTLVRCVFGVDATLEGVYIRPAAYMPFASAKIRIAVRGCSVRVEYVKKGNGKRVFRVGGKFREAPPDPVSGAPALLLSEADLKGETLVISVED
;
A
#
# COMPACT_ATOMS: atom_id res chain seq x y z
N MET A 1 8.20 -5.72 8.68
CA MET A 1 8.26 -5.23 7.29
C MET A 1 9.19 -6.08 6.42
N ALA A 2 10.50 -6.13 6.65
CA ALA A 2 11.45 -6.87 5.79
C ALA A 2 11.07 -8.34 5.54
N THR A 3 10.59 -9.06 6.55
CA THR A 3 10.11 -10.45 6.42
C THR A 3 8.93 -10.57 5.44
N LEU A 4 8.00 -9.60 5.47
CA LEU A 4 6.85 -9.56 4.56
C LEU A 4 7.26 -9.19 3.13
N GLN A 5 8.24 -8.30 2.97
CA GLN A 5 8.83 -8.01 1.66
C GLN A 5 9.51 -9.26 1.08
N LEU A 6 10.29 -9.97 1.89
CA LEU A 6 10.92 -11.21 1.45
C LEU A 6 9.86 -12.27 1.08
N TYR A 7 8.79 -12.40 1.86
CA TYR A 7 7.68 -13.30 1.53
C TYR A 7 7.06 -12.95 0.17
N HIS A 8 6.79 -11.67 -0.09
CA HIS A 8 6.27 -11.18 -1.36
C HIS A 8 7.24 -11.46 -2.51
N ASN A 9 8.51 -11.15 -2.34
CA ASN A 9 9.54 -11.41 -3.35
C ASN A 9 9.71 -12.90 -3.66
N MET A 10 9.60 -13.79 -2.65
CA MET A 10 9.64 -15.24 -2.87
C MET A 10 8.41 -15.73 -3.66
N THR A 11 7.29 -15.05 -3.54
CA THR A 11 6.10 -15.35 -4.35
C THR A 11 6.34 -14.98 -5.81
N GLU A 12 6.71 -13.74 -6.10
CA GLU A 12 6.97 -13.26 -7.46
C GLU A 12 8.13 -14.03 -8.13
N MET A 13 9.23 -14.28 -7.38
CA MET A 13 10.35 -15.05 -7.89
C MET A 13 9.96 -16.49 -8.20
N GLY A 14 9.12 -17.12 -7.37
CA GLY A 14 8.62 -18.47 -7.62
C GLY A 14 7.82 -18.56 -8.92
N GLU A 15 6.97 -17.57 -9.18
CA GLU A 15 6.20 -17.47 -10.44
C GLU A 15 7.12 -17.32 -11.66
N ILE A 16 8.13 -16.44 -11.58
CA ILE A 16 9.12 -16.24 -12.66
C ILE A 16 9.93 -17.52 -12.94
N LEU A 17 10.37 -18.21 -11.89
CA LEU A 17 11.13 -19.45 -12.04
C LEU A 17 10.29 -20.57 -12.63
N ALA A 18 9.02 -20.67 -12.24
CA ALA A 18 8.09 -21.65 -12.84
C ALA A 18 7.86 -21.37 -14.33
N GLU A 19 7.63 -20.11 -14.70
CA GLU A 19 7.42 -19.71 -16.10
C GLU A 19 8.66 -19.97 -16.97
N THR A 20 9.85 -19.89 -16.39
CA THR A 20 11.13 -20.11 -17.10
C THR A 20 11.66 -21.54 -17.00
N GLY A 21 10.95 -22.45 -16.34
CA GLY A 21 11.39 -23.83 -16.12
C GLY A 21 12.66 -23.96 -15.26
N LYS A 22 12.84 -23.04 -14.28
CA LYS A 22 14.02 -22.94 -13.42
C LYS A 22 13.68 -23.01 -11.93
N GLU A 23 12.64 -23.73 -11.54
CA GLU A 23 12.13 -23.82 -10.17
C GLU A 23 13.19 -24.29 -9.16
N GLU A 24 14.17 -25.09 -9.63
CA GLU A 24 15.25 -25.61 -8.78
C GLU A 24 16.34 -24.57 -8.47
N ALA A 25 16.38 -23.41 -9.18
CA ALA A 25 17.44 -22.41 -9.01
C ALA A 25 17.40 -21.73 -7.63
N LEU A 26 16.23 -21.66 -7.00
CA LEU A 26 16.05 -21.06 -5.68
C LEU A 26 14.89 -21.74 -4.92
N PRO A 27 15.07 -22.12 -3.65
CA PRO A 27 14.04 -22.83 -2.85
C PRO A 27 12.92 -21.87 -2.38
N THR A 28 12.28 -21.15 -3.34
CA THR A 28 11.28 -20.12 -3.05
C THR A 28 10.11 -20.64 -2.22
N SER A 29 9.61 -21.83 -2.56
CA SER A 29 8.48 -22.48 -1.85
C SER A 29 8.80 -22.81 -0.41
N GLU A 30 10.00 -23.35 -0.14
CA GLU A 30 10.44 -23.69 1.22
C GLU A 30 10.65 -22.44 2.07
N VAL A 31 11.36 -21.44 1.52
CA VAL A 31 11.58 -20.17 2.20
C VAL A 31 10.24 -19.48 2.53
N LYS A 32 9.33 -19.46 1.56
CA LYS A 32 7.99 -18.87 1.74
C LYS A 32 7.21 -19.57 2.88
N LYS A 33 7.21 -20.91 2.94
CA LYS A 33 6.54 -21.66 4.02
C LYS A 33 7.15 -21.36 5.40
N ARG A 34 8.48 -21.23 5.48
CA ARG A 34 9.16 -20.87 6.74
C ARG A 34 8.79 -19.46 7.20
N LEU A 35 8.78 -18.48 6.27
CA LEU A 35 8.39 -17.09 6.57
C LEU A 35 6.94 -17.03 7.02
N GLU A 36 6.05 -17.70 6.33
CA GLU A 36 4.62 -17.78 6.66
C GLU A 36 4.38 -18.32 8.07
N ARG A 37 5.03 -19.45 8.40
CA ARG A 37 4.95 -20.01 9.74
C ARG A 37 5.45 -19.02 10.79
N GLY A 38 6.63 -18.44 10.58
CA GLY A 38 7.20 -17.46 11.52
C GLY A 38 6.32 -16.22 11.70
N LEU A 39 5.73 -15.70 10.63
CA LEU A 39 4.80 -14.58 10.69
C LEU A 39 3.54 -14.93 11.49
N THR A 40 2.98 -16.12 11.26
CA THR A 40 1.76 -16.56 11.93
C THR A 40 1.97 -16.88 13.42
N GLU A 41 3.12 -17.48 13.76
CA GLU A 41 3.43 -17.89 15.14
C GLU A 41 3.95 -16.76 16.02
N TYR A 42 4.74 -15.83 15.45
CA TYR A 42 5.48 -14.84 16.25
C TYR A 42 5.07 -13.38 16.00
N ALA A 43 4.47 -13.06 14.86
CA ALA A 43 4.05 -11.70 14.55
C ALA A 43 2.55 -11.46 14.74
N LEU A 44 1.79 -12.46 15.18
CA LEU A 44 0.38 -12.33 15.53
C LEU A 44 0.15 -12.80 16.96
N VAL A 45 -0.46 -11.95 17.78
CA VAL A 45 -0.92 -12.32 19.12
C VAL A 45 -2.43 -12.41 19.17
N ARG A 46 -2.95 -13.29 20.03
CA ARG A 46 -4.39 -13.36 20.32
C ARG A 46 -4.73 -12.38 21.43
N GLU A 47 -5.75 -11.58 21.18
CA GLU A 47 -6.41 -10.71 22.15
C GLU A 47 -7.91 -11.01 22.17
N SER A 48 -8.65 -10.42 23.10
CA SER A 48 -10.11 -10.59 23.21
C SER A 48 -10.87 -10.14 21.95
N ALA A 49 -10.34 -9.15 21.25
CA ALA A 49 -10.91 -8.58 20.02
C ALA A 49 -10.45 -9.27 18.73
N GLY A 50 -9.67 -10.38 18.81
CA GLY A 50 -9.13 -11.07 17.65
C GLY A 50 -7.60 -11.13 17.67
N ARG A 51 -6.99 -11.23 16.48
CA ARG A 51 -5.53 -11.19 16.34
C ARG A 51 -5.03 -9.76 16.18
N ARG A 52 -3.85 -9.52 16.73
CA ARG A 52 -3.15 -8.24 16.63
C ARG A 52 -1.75 -8.46 16.05
N ILE A 53 -1.34 -7.55 15.17
CA ILE A 53 -0.01 -7.58 14.56
C ILE A 53 1.01 -7.04 15.56
N LEU A 54 2.08 -7.84 15.77
CA LEU A 54 3.28 -7.41 16.46
C LEU A 54 4.43 -7.24 15.49
N HIS A 55 5.29 -6.29 15.79
CA HIS A 55 6.47 -6.04 15.00
C HIS A 55 7.64 -5.65 15.92
N GLY A 56 8.69 -6.47 15.91
CA GLY A 56 9.92 -6.18 16.62
C GLY A 56 10.62 -4.97 16.02
N TRP A 57 10.99 -4.01 16.85
CA TRP A 57 11.65 -2.77 16.47
C TRP A 57 12.84 -2.48 17.38
N GLY A 58 13.77 -1.70 16.86
CA GLY A 58 14.95 -1.29 17.59
C GLY A 58 16.06 -2.33 17.65
N ASP A 59 17.12 -1.98 18.36
CA ASP A 59 18.28 -2.83 18.55
C ASP A 59 17.86 -4.04 19.40
N GLU A 60 18.31 -5.23 19.00
CA GLU A 60 18.00 -6.48 19.68
C GLU A 60 16.50 -6.75 19.93
N ARG A 61 15.60 -6.12 19.15
CA ARG A 61 14.15 -6.20 19.31
C ARG A 61 13.67 -5.70 20.68
N SER A 62 14.27 -4.64 21.18
CA SER A 62 13.95 -4.05 22.47
C SER A 62 12.50 -3.55 22.56
N TYR A 63 11.89 -3.23 21.43
CA TYR A 63 10.50 -2.79 21.32
C TYR A 63 9.63 -3.79 20.57
N LEU A 64 8.41 -3.99 21.08
CA LEU A 64 7.37 -4.81 20.47
C LEU A 64 6.19 -3.91 20.07
N VAL A 65 6.37 -3.17 19.00
CA VAL A 65 5.33 -2.29 18.44
C VAL A 65 4.07 -3.08 18.14
N GLY A 66 2.93 -2.58 18.56
CA GLY A 66 1.66 -3.30 18.54
C GLY A 66 1.33 -3.99 19.87
N SER A 67 2.11 -3.78 20.92
CA SER A 67 1.83 -4.29 22.26
C SER A 67 2.10 -3.23 23.32
N SER A 68 1.42 -3.37 24.47
CA SER A 68 1.66 -2.55 25.65
C SER A 68 2.91 -2.97 26.45
N ARG A 69 3.75 -3.84 25.87
CA ARG A 69 4.95 -4.39 26.53
C ARG A 69 6.23 -3.68 26.14
N ASP A 70 6.12 -2.54 25.45
CA ASP A 70 7.27 -1.71 25.14
C ASP A 70 7.95 -1.19 26.42
N PRO A 71 9.27 -1.02 26.46
CA PRO A 71 9.99 -0.58 27.66
C PRO A 71 9.51 0.73 28.26
N ASP A 72 8.91 1.61 27.46
CA ASP A 72 8.31 2.87 27.89
C ASP A 72 6.80 2.76 28.18
N GLY A 73 6.24 1.55 28.17
CA GLY A 73 4.82 1.27 28.45
C GLY A 73 3.84 1.78 27.40
N LYS A 74 4.30 2.27 26.26
CA LYS A 74 3.44 2.82 25.22
C LYS A 74 2.98 1.73 24.25
N ASP A 75 1.68 1.72 23.99
CA ASP A 75 1.07 0.87 22.98
C ASP A 75 1.10 1.58 21.62
N ARG A 76 2.17 1.35 20.82
CA ARG A 76 2.34 1.95 19.49
C ARG A 76 1.82 1.05 18.38
N VAL A 77 1.36 1.66 17.31
CA VAL A 77 1.19 1.00 16.00
C VAL A 77 2.10 1.65 14.96
N GLY A 78 2.60 0.84 14.03
CA GLY A 78 3.56 1.29 13.01
C GLY A 78 3.09 1.01 11.59
N LEU A 79 2.98 2.05 10.77
CA LEU A 79 2.37 2.03 9.44
C LEU A 79 2.96 0.97 8.49
N THR A 80 4.28 0.95 8.36
CA THR A 80 4.93 0.16 7.30
C THR A 80 4.73 -1.34 7.46
N SER A 81 4.77 -1.86 8.69
CA SER A 81 4.51 -3.28 8.93
C SER A 81 3.08 -3.65 8.57
N TYR A 82 2.10 -2.85 8.95
CA TYR A 82 0.69 -3.06 8.65
C TYR A 82 0.41 -3.01 7.13
N ALA A 83 0.98 -2.03 6.41
CA ALA A 83 0.86 -1.93 4.97
C ALA A 83 1.43 -3.16 4.25
N PHE A 84 2.58 -3.67 4.70
CA PHE A 84 3.19 -4.85 4.09
C PHE A 84 2.48 -6.18 4.43
N TRP A 85 1.72 -6.27 5.50
CA TRP A 85 0.79 -7.39 5.71
C TRP A 85 -0.22 -7.48 4.57
N VAL A 86 -0.70 -6.34 4.09
CA VAL A 86 -1.64 -6.29 2.95
C VAL A 86 -0.92 -6.54 1.63
N ILE A 87 0.16 -5.79 1.34
CA ILE A 87 0.90 -5.85 0.07
C ILE A 87 1.42 -7.28 -0.20
N SER A 88 1.82 -8.01 0.84
CA SER A 88 2.24 -9.40 0.72
C SER A 88 1.09 -10.42 0.57
N GLY A 89 -0.15 -10.00 0.72
CA GLY A 89 -1.32 -10.89 0.70
C GLY A 89 -1.57 -11.67 2.00
N MET A 90 -0.69 -11.55 2.99
CA MET A 90 -0.80 -12.33 4.25
C MET A 90 -2.06 -11.98 5.07
N TYR A 91 -2.57 -10.75 4.96
CA TYR A 91 -3.78 -10.30 5.68
C TYR A 91 -5.05 -11.08 5.30
N ALA A 92 -5.13 -11.60 4.07
CA ALA A 92 -6.31 -12.28 3.57
C ALA A 92 -6.57 -13.65 4.22
N ARG A 93 -5.56 -14.19 4.95
CA ARG A 93 -5.65 -15.49 5.62
C ARG A 93 -6.44 -15.47 6.93
N ASP A 94 -6.59 -14.29 7.52
CA ASP A 94 -7.29 -14.11 8.79
C ASP A 94 -8.03 -12.77 8.80
N LYS A 95 -9.37 -12.84 8.84
CA LYS A 95 -10.22 -11.66 8.83
C LYS A 95 -9.91 -10.68 9.98
N SER A 96 -9.53 -11.19 11.15
CA SER A 96 -9.22 -10.34 12.29
C SER A 96 -7.94 -9.52 12.08
N VAL A 97 -7.01 -10.00 11.24
CA VAL A 97 -5.81 -9.24 10.84
C VAL A 97 -6.21 -8.02 9.99
N ARG A 98 -7.15 -8.19 9.04
CA ARG A 98 -7.68 -7.06 8.28
C ARG A 98 -8.32 -6.00 9.19
N GLU A 99 -9.11 -6.45 10.16
CA GLU A 99 -9.76 -5.56 11.13
C GLU A 99 -8.73 -4.84 12.01
N ASP A 100 -7.65 -5.51 12.42
CA ASP A 100 -6.56 -4.89 13.18
C ASP A 100 -5.84 -3.81 12.36
N ILE A 101 -5.58 -4.07 11.07
CA ILE A 101 -4.98 -3.09 10.16
C ILE A 101 -5.85 -1.83 10.05
N LEU A 102 -7.16 -1.99 9.88
CA LEU A 102 -8.07 -0.84 9.77
C LEU A 102 -8.13 -0.03 11.07
N ARG A 103 -8.15 -0.69 12.24
CA ARG A 103 -8.05 0.00 13.54
C ARG A 103 -6.72 0.76 13.69
N ALA A 104 -5.61 0.15 13.26
CA ALA A 104 -4.30 0.79 13.28
C ALA A 104 -4.28 2.04 12.39
N TYR A 105 -4.86 1.97 11.20
CA TYR A 105 -4.93 3.12 10.29
C TYR A 105 -5.76 4.27 10.84
N GLN A 106 -6.84 3.99 11.58
CA GLN A 106 -7.58 5.03 12.30
C GLN A 106 -6.72 5.73 13.36
N ARG A 107 -5.84 5.00 14.07
CA ARG A 107 -4.90 5.58 15.05
C ARG A 107 -3.78 6.39 14.39
N LEU A 108 -3.36 5.98 13.19
CA LEU A 108 -2.30 6.62 12.42
C LEU A 108 -2.78 7.83 11.62
N ASP A 109 -4.08 8.01 11.47
CA ASP A 109 -4.66 9.10 10.67
C ASP A 109 -4.28 10.47 11.24
N SER A 110 -3.99 11.39 10.34
CA SER A 110 -3.74 12.78 10.64
C SER A 110 -4.29 13.69 9.54
N LYS A 111 -4.23 14.99 9.73
CA LYS A 111 -4.63 15.95 8.70
C LYS A 111 -3.71 15.96 7.47
N TYR A 112 -2.53 15.35 7.57
CA TYR A 112 -1.53 15.25 6.50
C TYR A 112 -1.39 13.86 5.90
N GLY A 113 -2.18 12.90 6.38
CA GLY A 113 -2.14 11.50 5.98
C GLY A 113 -1.70 10.56 7.10
N LEU A 114 -1.48 9.30 6.78
CA LEU A 114 -1.07 8.28 7.73
C LEU A 114 0.36 8.54 8.25
N ARG A 115 0.52 8.62 9.57
CA ARG A 115 1.83 8.77 10.23
C ARG A 115 2.57 7.44 10.30
N THR A 116 3.89 7.49 10.45
CA THR A 116 4.72 6.29 10.63
C THR A 116 4.42 5.55 11.92
N PHE A 117 4.19 6.29 13.01
CA PHE A 117 3.71 5.80 14.30
C PHE A 117 2.63 6.72 14.86
N ASP A 118 1.70 6.19 15.60
CA ASP A 118 0.69 6.98 16.30
C ASP A 118 1.25 7.73 17.53
N GLN A 119 2.35 7.21 18.11
CA GLN A 119 3.08 7.82 19.21
C GLN A 119 4.57 7.82 18.90
N PHE A 120 5.22 8.96 19.08
CA PHE A 120 6.66 9.11 18.84
C PHE A 120 7.51 8.43 19.93
N PHE A 121 8.78 8.18 19.60
CA PHE A 121 9.82 7.85 20.56
C PHE A 121 10.43 9.15 21.12
N ALA A 122 10.57 9.23 22.44
CA ALA A 122 11.18 10.41 23.08
C ALA A 122 12.66 10.57 22.66
N PRO A 123 13.16 11.80 22.60
CA PRO A 123 14.58 12.03 22.31
C PRO A 123 15.49 11.27 23.27
N GLY A 124 16.53 10.63 22.74
CA GLY A 124 17.47 9.84 23.51
C GLY A 124 16.95 8.48 23.97
N THR A 125 15.78 8.02 23.51
CA THR A 125 15.28 6.67 23.81
C THR A 125 16.30 5.62 23.39
N PRO A 126 16.80 4.79 24.33
CA PRO A 126 17.81 3.78 24.02
C PRO A 126 17.21 2.63 23.22
N GLY A 127 18.00 1.97 22.37
CA GLY A 127 17.61 0.76 21.66
C GLY A 127 16.72 0.97 20.44
N VAL A 128 16.39 2.21 20.06
CA VAL A 128 15.58 2.52 18.87
C VAL A 128 16.40 3.02 17.68
N GLY A 129 17.72 2.98 17.79
CA GLY A 129 18.64 3.40 16.76
C GLY A 129 18.48 4.89 16.42
N ARG A 130 18.61 5.22 15.13
CA ARG A 130 18.53 6.59 14.61
C ARG A 130 17.24 7.33 15.01
N ILE A 131 16.13 6.64 15.19
CA ILE A 131 14.84 7.31 15.52
C ILE A 131 14.91 8.06 16.85
N GLY A 132 15.67 7.56 17.83
CA GLY A 132 15.91 8.26 19.08
C GLY A 132 16.63 9.61 18.95
N ASN A 133 17.25 9.90 17.79
CA ASN A 133 17.91 11.17 17.49
C ASN A 133 17.04 12.12 16.66
N LEU A 134 15.87 11.68 16.20
CA LEU A 134 14.96 12.50 15.43
C LEU A 134 14.00 13.25 16.37
N PRO A 135 13.79 14.55 16.16
CA PRO A 135 12.77 15.27 16.89
C PRO A 135 11.40 14.58 16.75
N PRO A 136 10.60 14.49 17.84
CA PRO A 136 9.27 13.95 17.79
C PRO A 136 8.39 14.62 16.72
N GLY A 137 7.68 13.82 15.92
CA GLY A 137 6.84 14.34 14.83
C GLY A 137 7.60 14.67 13.54
N THR A 138 8.85 14.24 13.42
CA THR A 138 9.63 14.43 12.18
C THR A 138 10.07 13.10 11.57
N ALA A 139 10.21 13.07 10.25
CA ALA A 139 10.68 11.93 9.47
C ALA A 139 10.05 10.59 9.95
N GLU A 140 10.86 9.56 10.25
CA GLU A 140 10.37 8.28 10.72
C GLU A 140 9.81 8.30 12.15
N ASN A 141 10.07 9.38 12.93
CA ASN A 141 9.59 9.48 14.30
C ASN A 141 8.20 10.10 14.39
N SER A 142 7.19 9.42 13.87
CA SER A 142 5.76 9.78 13.94
C SER A 142 5.31 10.93 13.01
N ALA A 143 6.13 11.35 12.02
CA ALA A 143 5.66 12.24 10.97
C ALA A 143 4.77 11.50 9.95
N THR A 144 4.10 12.26 9.10
CA THR A 144 3.57 11.74 7.83
C THR A 144 4.75 11.55 6.87
N TYR A 145 5.37 10.39 6.92
CA TYR A 145 6.47 10.03 6.00
C TYR A 145 5.85 9.57 4.68
N VAL A 146 5.85 10.43 3.67
CA VAL A 146 4.97 10.32 2.49
C VAL A 146 5.15 8.99 1.75
N HIS A 147 6.38 8.47 1.65
CA HIS A 147 6.62 7.16 1.04
C HIS A 147 5.89 6.02 1.80
N ALA A 148 5.96 6.03 3.13
CA ALA A 148 5.25 5.06 3.96
C ALA A 148 3.73 5.27 3.91
N THR A 149 3.28 6.51 3.93
CA THR A 149 1.86 6.87 3.77
C THR A 149 1.28 6.29 2.47
N LEU A 150 2.03 6.36 1.36
CA LEU A 150 1.59 5.81 0.09
C LEU A 150 1.57 4.27 0.06
N PHE A 151 2.41 3.57 0.83
CA PHE A 151 2.22 2.13 1.05
C PHE A 151 0.91 1.84 1.80
N GLY A 152 0.55 2.69 2.77
CA GLY A 152 -0.74 2.62 3.44
C GLY A 152 -1.90 2.85 2.48
N VAL A 153 -1.82 3.87 1.63
CA VAL A 153 -2.81 4.15 0.57
C VAL A 153 -2.96 2.98 -0.39
N TRP A 154 -1.84 2.45 -0.88
CA TRP A 154 -1.86 1.26 -1.74
C TRP A 154 -2.56 0.09 -1.06
N SER A 155 -2.22 -0.18 0.20
CA SER A 155 -2.85 -1.26 0.96
C SER A 155 -4.34 -1.06 1.18
N LEU A 156 -4.82 0.17 1.39
CA LEU A 156 -6.25 0.48 1.47
C LEU A 156 -6.98 0.15 0.16
N PHE A 157 -6.44 0.53 -0.99
CA PHE A 157 -7.00 0.14 -2.29
C PHE A 157 -7.02 -1.39 -2.46
N MET A 158 -5.94 -2.10 -2.09
CA MET A 158 -5.90 -3.57 -2.15
C MET A 158 -6.96 -4.24 -1.26
N MET A 159 -7.33 -3.60 -0.15
CA MET A 159 -8.41 -4.08 0.73
C MET A 159 -9.82 -3.68 0.27
N GLY A 160 -9.96 -2.90 -0.82
CA GLY A 160 -11.23 -2.36 -1.28
C GLY A 160 -11.76 -1.19 -0.46
N GLU A 161 -10.91 -0.59 0.40
CA GLU A 161 -11.22 0.62 1.18
C GLU A 161 -10.96 1.89 0.36
N ASP A 162 -11.48 1.93 -0.87
CA ASP A 162 -11.12 2.92 -1.89
C ASP A 162 -11.40 4.35 -1.46
N LYS A 163 -12.50 4.59 -0.76
CA LYS A 163 -12.84 5.93 -0.28
C LYS A 163 -11.84 6.44 0.73
N ALA A 164 -11.49 5.59 1.71
CA ALA A 164 -10.46 5.90 2.70
C ALA A 164 -9.09 6.06 2.04
N ALA A 165 -8.77 5.23 1.03
CA ALA A 165 -7.54 5.35 0.25
C ALA A 165 -7.44 6.71 -0.45
N TRP A 166 -8.52 7.18 -1.08
CA TRP A 166 -8.57 8.51 -1.70
C TRP A 166 -8.42 9.64 -0.69
N GLU A 167 -9.07 9.55 0.46
CA GLU A 167 -8.94 10.54 1.54
C GLU A 167 -7.49 10.66 2.00
N GLN A 168 -6.81 9.54 2.25
CA GLN A 168 -5.40 9.53 2.66
C GLN A 168 -4.46 9.99 1.53
N LEU A 169 -4.75 9.61 0.28
CA LEU A 169 -3.99 10.05 -0.88
C LEU A 169 -4.00 11.58 -1.01
N ILE A 170 -5.18 12.20 -0.95
CA ILE A 170 -5.33 13.65 -1.08
C ILE A 170 -4.61 14.38 0.04
N LYS A 171 -4.71 13.89 1.29
CA LYS A 171 -3.98 14.45 2.43
C LYS A 171 -2.46 14.45 2.22
N ALA A 172 -1.91 13.46 1.51
CA ALA A 172 -0.47 13.32 1.29
C ALA A 172 0.06 14.13 0.09
N LEU A 173 -0.81 14.64 -0.79
CA LEU A 173 -0.39 15.38 -1.98
C LEU A 173 0.08 16.81 -1.64
N PRO A 174 1.22 17.26 -2.19
CA PRO A 174 1.75 18.60 -1.90
C PRO A 174 0.77 19.74 -2.20
N VAL A 175 -0.10 19.57 -3.20
CA VAL A 175 -1.10 20.58 -3.61
C VAL A 175 -2.11 20.95 -2.51
N THR A 176 -2.21 20.12 -1.46
CA THR A 176 -3.13 20.35 -0.33
C THR A 176 -2.45 20.97 0.89
N HIS A 177 -1.13 21.21 0.83
CA HIS A 177 -0.34 21.73 1.95
C HIS A 177 0.00 23.21 1.80
N ALA A 178 -0.06 23.94 2.90
CA ALA A 178 0.26 25.38 2.95
C ALA A 178 1.76 25.65 3.16
N HIS A 179 2.47 24.76 3.87
CA HIS A 179 3.84 24.98 4.33
C HIS A 179 4.83 24.07 3.59
N LEU A 180 5.07 24.38 2.31
CA LEU A 180 6.00 23.64 1.46
C LEU A 180 7.32 24.39 1.36
N SER A 181 8.45 23.67 1.53
CA SER A 181 9.81 24.22 1.41
C SER A 181 10.24 24.41 -0.04
N ALA A 182 9.68 23.63 -0.98
CA ALA A 182 9.99 23.75 -2.41
C ALA A 182 8.76 24.22 -3.20
N THR A 183 7.91 23.32 -3.64
CA THR A 183 6.75 23.63 -4.49
C THR A 183 5.69 22.54 -4.42
N GLN A 184 4.46 22.88 -4.75
CA GLN A 184 3.33 21.95 -4.83
C GLN A 184 3.48 20.85 -5.91
N PHE A 185 4.48 20.93 -6.78
CA PHE A 185 4.76 19.96 -7.83
C PHE A 185 5.85 18.94 -7.45
N VAL A 186 6.38 19.03 -6.24
CA VAL A 186 7.44 18.16 -5.74
C VAL A 186 6.94 17.38 -4.52
N MET A 187 7.09 16.06 -4.57
CA MET A 187 6.75 15.24 -3.41
C MET A 187 7.77 15.46 -2.30
N SER A 188 7.27 15.77 -1.12
CA SER A 188 8.07 15.87 0.09
C SER A 188 8.45 14.50 0.62
N ASN A 189 9.55 14.39 1.36
CA ASN A 189 9.90 13.20 2.10
C ASN A 189 8.90 12.98 3.25
N SER A 190 8.62 14.03 4.02
CA SER A 190 7.67 13.98 5.12
C SER A 190 7.03 15.35 5.39
N TYR A 191 5.90 15.31 6.07
CA TYR A 191 5.26 16.46 6.69
C TYR A 191 5.35 16.31 8.21
N SER A 192 5.92 17.33 8.87
CA SER A 192 6.07 17.34 10.32
C SER A 192 4.72 17.52 11.02
N LEU A 193 4.54 16.87 12.17
CA LEU A 193 3.35 17.05 12.99
C LEU A 193 3.69 16.83 14.46
N ASN A 194 3.90 17.91 15.19
CA ASN A 194 3.99 17.89 16.65
C ASN A 194 3.58 19.25 17.21
N PRO A 195 2.33 19.39 17.71
CA PRO A 195 1.84 20.63 18.28
C PRO A 195 2.66 21.16 19.48
N GLU A 196 3.29 20.25 20.27
CA GLU A 196 4.12 20.65 21.41
C GLU A 196 5.37 21.43 20.97
N PHE A 197 5.84 21.21 19.75
CA PHE A 197 6.98 21.90 19.15
C PHE A 197 6.56 22.89 18.05
N SER A 198 5.30 23.26 18.00
CA SER A 198 4.74 24.17 16.99
C SER A 198 4.97 23.71 15.56
N MET A 199 5.09 22.41 15.33
CA MET A 199 5.21 21.82 13.99
C MET A 199 3.85 21.38 13.50
N ASP A 200 3.45 21.89 12.33
CA ASP A 200 2.12 21.70 11.79
C ASP A 200 2.09 21.62 10.25
N GLY A 201 2.72 20.60 9.70
CA GLY A 201 2.66 20.28 8.28
C GLY A 201 3.78 20.86 7.42
N GLU A 202 4.85 21.36 8.03
CA GLU A 202 6.02 21.78 7.30
C GLU A 202 6.61 20.61 6.51
N SER A 203 6.86 20.82 5.22
CA SER A 203 7.50 19.82 4.39
C SER A 203 8.99 19.73 4.68
N MET A 204 9.50 18.50 4.65
CA MET A 204 10.90 18.20 4.96
C MET A 204 11.53 17.37 3.85
N SER A 205 12.78 17.71 3.52
CA SER A 205 13.62 16.96 2.57
C SER A 205 12.91 16.71 1.24
N ASP A 206 12.36 17.76 0.66
CA ASP A 206 11.73 17.73 -0.65
C ASP A 206 12.74 17.22 -1.68
N TRP A 207 12.31 16.47 -2.69
CA TRP A 207 13.09 15.71 -3.68
C TRP A 207 13.72 14.41 -3.18
N TYR A 208 14.02 14.24 -1.89
CA TYR A 208 14.66 13.03 -1.34
C TYR A 208 13.63 11.97 -0.95
N THR A 209 12.85 11.47 -1.91
CA THR A 209 11.78 10.52 -1.61
C THR A 209 11.50 9.55 -2.74
N GLY A 210 11.14 8.32 -2.40
CA GLY A 210 10.55 7.34 -3.32
C GLY A 210 9.03 7.47 -3.48
N ALA A 211 8.41 8.47 -2.85
CA ALA A 211 6.97 8.63 -2.81
C ALA A 211 6.33 8.74 -4.21
N ALA A 212 6.94 9.53 -5.11
CA ALA A 212 6.41 9.71 -6.47
C ALA A 212 6.29 8.37 -7.24
N ASN A 213 7.26 7.47 -7.09
CA ASN A 213 7.21 6.16 -7.72
C ASN A 213 6.06 5.30 -7.16
N VAL A 214 5.89 5.27 -5.84
CA VAL A 214 4.78 4.53 -5.22
C VAL A 214 3.44 5.14 -5.59
N LEU A 215 3.34 6.48 -5.66
CA LEU A 215 2.14 7.18 -6.14
C LEU A 215 1.76 6.73 -7.56
N ILE A 216 2.70 6.77 -8.51
CA ILE A 216 2.45 6.36 -9.89
C ILE A 216 2.02 4.88 -9.93
N LYS A 217 2.70 3.99 -9.22
CA LYS A 217 2.32 2.57 -9.13
C LYS A 217 0.89 2.41 -8.58
N THR A 218 0.55 3.13 -7.51
CA THR A 218 -0.79 3.07 -6.90
C THR A 218 -1.86 3.56 -7.87
N LEU A 219 -1.63 4.68 -8.56
CA LEU A 219 -2.57 5.19 -9.55
C LEU A 219 -2.78 4.20 -10.70
N VAL A 220 -1.71 3.67 -11.27
CA VAL A 220 -1.80 2.72 -12.39
C VAL A 220 -2.44 1.41 -11.97
N ARG A 221 -1.93 0.76 -10.91
CA ARG A 221 -2.34 -0.60 -10.54
C ARG A 221 -3.62 -0.66 -9.75
N CYS A 222 -3.90 0.33 -8.91
CA CYS A 222 -5.07 0.30 -8.03
C CYS A 222 -6.19 1.21 -8.52
N VAL A 223 -5.90 2.47 -8.86
CA VAL A 223 -6.95 3.41 -9.25
C VAL A 223 -7.48 3.10 -10.65
N PHE A 224 -6.60 3.07 -11.66
CA PHE A 224 -6.99 2.67 -13.03
C PHE A 224 -7.05 1.15 -13.20
N GLY A 225 -6.46 0.40 -12.26
CA GLY A 225 -6.51 -1.04 -12.20
C GLY A 225 -5.76 -1.76 -13.32
N VAL A 226 -4.76 -1.13 -13.95
CA VAL A 226 -3.94 -1.77 -14.99
C VAL A 226 -2.79 -2.50 -14.31
N ASP A 227 -2.92 -3.81 -14.17
CA ASP A 227 -1.97 -4.65 -13.45
C ASP A 227 -1.43 -5.78 -14.35
N ALA A 228 -0.17 -5.65 -14.78
CA ALA A 228 0.50 -6.64 -15.61
C ALA A 228 1.06 -7.78 -14.74
N THR A 229 0.66 -9.00 -15.05
CA THR A 229 1.11 -10.25 -14.43
C THR A 229 1.73 -11.18 -15.48
N LEU A 230 2.28 -12.32 -15.10
CA LEU A 230 2.75 -13.33 -16.06
C LEU A 230 1.61 -13.91 -16.90
N GLU A 231 0.44 -14.07 -16.32
CA GLU A 231 -0.76 -14.60 -16.97
C GLU A 231 -1.34 -13.64 -18.06
N GLY A 232 -1.22 -12.33 -17.84
CA GLY A 232 -1.81 -11.33 -18.73
C GLY A 232 -1.84 -9.94 -18.11
N VAL A 233 -2.80 -9.12 -18.52
CA VAL A 233 -3.03 -7.79 -17.95
C VAL A 233 -4.43 -7.72 -17.37
N TYR A 234 -4.52 -7.57 -16.07
CA TYR A 234 -5.79 -7.33 -15.39
C TYR A 234 -6.21 -5.88 -15.52
N ILE A 235 -7.50 -5.66 -15.76
CA ILE A 235 -8.15 -4.36 -15.69
C ILE A 235 -9.20 -4.43 -14.59
N ARG A 236 -8.89 -3.85 -13.43
CA ARG A 236 -9.73 -3.82 -12.20
C ARG A 236 -9.64 -2.45 -11.51
N PRO A 237 -10.27 -1.43 -12.11
CA PRO A 237 -10.26 -0.09 -11.52
C PRO A 237 -10.89 -0.09 -10.13
N ALA A 238 -10.45 0.86 -9.28
CA ALA A 238 -11.05 1.08 -7.97
C ALA A 238 -12.58 1.18 -8.06
N ALA A 239 -13.28 0.63 -7.08
CA ALA A 239 -14.74 0.70 -7.03
C ALA A 239 -15.25 2.11 -6.79
N TYR A 240 -14.46 2.93 -6.08
CA TYR A 240 -14.76 4.34 -5.87
C TYR A 240 -13.75 5.21 -6.60
N MET A 241 -14.25 6.08 -7.47
CA MET A 241 -13.51 7.21 -8.06
C MET A 241 -14.24 8.53 -7.78
N PRO A 242 -13.54 9.58 -7.37
CA PRO A 242 -14.16 10.89 -7.10
C PRO A 242 -14.51 11.66 -8.38
N PHE A 243 -14.20 11.11 -9.56
CA PHE A 243 -14.39 11.74 -10.87
C PHE A 243 -15.56 11.14 -11.62
N ALA A 244 -16.26 11.94 -12.41
CA ALA A 244 -17.30 11.47 -13.32
C ALA A 244 -16.71 10.64 -14.48
N SER A 245 -15.50 10.96 -14.90
CA SER A 245 -14.72 10.20 -15.88
C SER A 245 -13.23 10.33 -15.64
N ALA A 246 -12.50 9.29 -16.01
CA ALA A 246 -11.04 9.28 -15.98
C ALA A 246 -10.49 8.42 -17.12
N LYS A 247 -9.27 8.71 -17.57
CA LYS A 247 -8.61 7.89 -18.58
C LYS A 247 -7.12 7.75 -18.32
N ILE A 248 -6.58 6.60 -18.67
CA ILE A 248 -5.14 6.35 -18.70
C ILE A 248 -4.74 5.76 -20.04
N ARG A 249 -3.54 6.07 -20.48
CA ARG A 249 -2.86 5.41 -21.58
C ARG A 249 -1.50 4.92 -21.08
N ILE A 250 -1.24 3.65 -21.25
CA ILE A 250 -0.01 3.02 -20.79
C ILE A 250 0.48 2.00 -21.81
N ALA A 251 1.77 1.96 -22.05
CA ALA A 251 2.39 0.90 -22.86
C ALA A 251 2.60 -0.33 -21.97
N VAL A 252 2.04 -1.46 -22.35
CA VAL A 252 2.22 -2.74 -21.68
C VAL A 252 2.35 -3.87 -22.69
N ARG A 253 3.39 -4.69 -22.56
CA ARG A 253 3.69 -5.79 -23.48
C ARG A 253 3.70 -5.39 -24.97
N GLY A 254 4.20 -4.19 -25.28
CA GLY A 254 4.27 -3.67 -26.65
C GLY A 254 2.96 -3.07 -27.19
N CYS A 255 1.85 -3.19 -26.46
CA CYS A 255 0.57 -2.62 -26.82
C CYS A 255 0.31 -1.31 -26.05
N SER A 256 -0.25 -0.30 -26.72
CA SER A 256 -0.76 0.92 -26.10
C SER A 256 -2.16 0.68 -25.55
N VAL A 257 -2.27 0.35 -24.28
CA VAL A 257 -3.57 0.12 -23.61
C VAL A 257 -4.13 1.45 -23.12
N ARG A 258 -5.35 1.77 -23.53
CA ARG A 258 -6.11 2.93 -23.09
C ARG A 258 -7.34 2.48 -22.32
N VAL A 259 -7.41 2.80 -21.04
CA VAL A 259 -8.56 2.54 -20.19
C VAL A 259 -9.34 3.84 -20.00
N GLU A 260 -10.62 3.80 -20.32
CA GLU A 260 -11.56 4.92 -20.14
C GLU A 260 -12.63 4.51 -19.13
N TYR A 261 -12.66 5.20 -18.03
CA TYR A 261 -13.65 5.02 -16.98
C TYR A 261 -14.73 6.10 -17.08
N VAL A 262 -16.01 5.69 -17.01
CA VAL A 262 -17.15 6.61 -17.00
C VAL A 262 -18.14 6.16 -15.94
N LYS A 263 -18.47 7.05 -15.01
CA LYS A 263 -19.45 6.82 -13.96
C LYS A 263 -20.87 7.03 -14.53
N LYS A 264 -21.65 5.98 -14.61
CA LYS A 264 -23.06 6.00 -15.05
C LYS A 264 -24.04 6.01 -13.88
N GLY A 265 -23.59 5.58 -12.69
CA GLY A 265 -24.42 5.56 -11.48
C GLY A 265 -25.47 4.45 -11.44
N ASN A 266 -25.31 3.41 -12.24
CA ASN A 266 -26.25 2.28 -12.30
C ASN A 266 -25.84 1.10 -11.40
N GLY A 267 -24.72 1.22 -10.68
CA GLY A 267 -24.23 0.25 -9.71
C GLY A 267 -23.73 -1.07 -10.30
N LYS A 268 -23.68 -1.19 -11.63
CA LYS A 268 -23.19 -2.39 -12.32
C LYS A 268 -22.02 -2.04 -13.24
N ARG A 269 -20.86 -2.62 -12.95
CA ARG A 269 -19.66 -2.41 -13.75
C ARG A 269 -19.70 -3.22 -15.04
N VAL A 270 -19.51 -2.54 -16.17
CA VAL A 270 -19.52 -3.13 -17.52
C VAL A 270 -18.19 -2.84 -18.20
N PHE A 271 -17.57 -3.89 -18.74
CA PHE A 271 -16.32 -3.80 -19.50
C PHE A 271 -16.57 -3.99 -21.00
N ARG A 272 -15.90 -3.17 -21.81
CA ARG A 272 -15.89 -3.32 -23.28
C ARG A 272 -14.45 -3.24 -23.77
N VAL A 273 -14.08 -4.18 -24.64
CA VAL A 273 -12.77 -4.22 -25.29
C VAL A 273 -12.99 -3.97 -26.77
N GLY A 274 -12.41 -2.90 -27.32
CA GLY A 274 -12.68 -2.49 -28.70
C GLY A 274 -14.17 -2.29 -29.00
N GLY A 275 -14.93 -1.78 -28.02
CA GLY A 275 -16.37 -1.56 -28.11
C GLY A 275 -17.27 -2.79 -27.87
N LYS A 276 -16.70 -4.00 -27.80
CA LYS A 276 -17.44 -5.24 -27.53
C LYS A 276 -17.49 -5.58 -26.06
N PHE A 277 -18.66 -5.99 -25.56
CA PHE A 277 -18.83 -6.46 -24.19
C PHE A 277 -17.90 -7.62 -23.88
N ARG A 278 -17.27 -7.57 -22.70
CA ARG A 278 -16.44 -8.64 -22.13
C ARG A 278 -16.87 -8.91 -20.69
N GLU A 279 -17.00 -10.16 -20.38
CA GLU A 279 -17.24 -10.60 -19.02
C GLU A 279 -16.02 -10.38 -18.15
N ALA A 280 -16.23 -9.92 -16.92
CA ALA A 280 -15.20 -9.70 -15.92
C ALA A 280 -15.61 -10.45 -14.65
N PRO A 281 -15.06 -11.65 -14.41
CA PRO A 281 -15.36 -12.41 -13.22
C PRO A 281 -14.86 -11.67 -11.97
N PRO A 282 -15.39 -12.01 -10.78
CA PRO A 282 -14.89 -11.42 -9.54
C PRO A 282 -13.45 -11.86 -9.28
N ASP A 283 -12.62 -10.89 -8.94
CA ASP A 283 -11.26 -11.14 -8.45
C ASP A 283 -11.31 -11.93 -7.13
N PRO A 284 -10.54 -13.02 -7.00
CA PRO A 284 -10.66 -13.92 -5.87
C PRO A 284 -10.25 -13.28 -4.52
N VAL A 285 -9.50 -12.17 -4.54
CA VAL A 285 -9.03 -11.49 -3.33
C VAL A 285 -9.96 -10.35 -2.94
N SER A 286 -10.28 -9.47 -3.90
CA SER A 286 -11.11 -8.28 -3.65
C SER A 286 -12.60 -8.52 -3.84
N GLY A 287 -12.99 -9.56 -4.58
CA GLY A 287 -14.37 -9.79 -5.01
C GLY A 287 -14.88 -8.81 -6.07
N ALA A 288 -14.09 -7.81 -6.45
CA ALA A 288 -14.45 -6.84 -7.47
C ALA A 288 -14.32 -7.42 -8.89
N PRO A 289 -15.15 -6.99 -9.86
CA PRO A 289 -15.00 -7.43 -11.24
C PRO A 289 -13.61 -7.11 -11.81
N ALA A 290 -12.94 -8.12 -12.37
CA ALA A 290 -11.61 -8.02 -12.95
C ALA A 290 -11.60 -8.61 -14.37
N LEU A 291 -11.32 -7.79 -15.37
CA LEU A 291 -11.16 -8.22 -16.76
C LEU A 291 -9.70 -8.66 -16.98
N LEU A 292 -9.48 -9.89 -17.40
CA LEU A 292 -8.18 -10.37 -17.86
C LEU A 292 -8.04 -10.18 -19.38
N LEU A 293 -6.99 -9.48 -19.78
CA LEU A 293 -6.53 -9.38 -21.17
C LEU A 293 -5.41 -10.39 -21.40
N SER A 294 -5.66 -11.31 -22.32
CA SER A 294 -4.66 -12.29 -22.77
C SER A 294 -3.63 -11.67 -23.70
N GLU A 295 -2.57 -12.40 -24.02
CA GLU A 295 -1.62 -12.00 -25.06
C GLU A 295 -2.27 -11.79 -26.43
N ALA A 296 -3.31 -12.56 -26.74
CA ALA A 296 -4.07 -12.42 -27.98
C ALA A 296 -4.79 -11.07 -28.08
N ASP A 297 -5.28 -10.55 -26.95
CA ASP A 297 -5.91 -9.22 -26.88
C ASP A 297 -4.88 -8.07 -27.09
N LEU A 298 -3.61 -8.32 -26.78
CA LEU A 298 -2.53 -7.31 -26.79
C LEU A 298 -1.69 -7.30 -28.09
N LYS A 299 -2.08 -8.05 -29.13
CA LYS A 299 -1.32 -8.15 -30.39
C LYS A 299 -1.37 -6.91 -31.28
N GLY A 300 -2.29 -5.98 -31.04
CA GLY A 300 -2.43 -4.73 -31.79
C GLY A 300 -1.56 -3.60 -31.25
N GLU A 301 -1.40 -2.54 -32.04
CA GLU A 301 -0.68 -1.34 -31.60
C GLU A 301 -1.41 -0.59 -30.46
N THR A 302 -2.74 -0.58 -30.51
CA THR A 302 -3.58 0.13 -29.53
C THR A 302 -4.82 -0.67 -29.16
N LEU A 303 -5.10 -0.76 -27.87
CA LEU A 303 -6.29 -1.39 -27.34
C LEU A 303 -7.06 -0.37 -26.46
N VAL A 304 -8.35 -0.20 -26.77
CA VAL A 304 -9.26 0.68 -25.98
C VAL A 304 -10.17 -0.16 -25.14
N ILE A 305 -10.22 0.15 -23.85
CA ILE A 305 -11.07 -0.51 -22.86
C ILE A 305 -11.95 0.55 -22.23
N SER A 306 -13.26 0.37 -22.32
CA SER A 306 -14.22 1.22 -21.61
C SER A 306 -14.73 0.49 -20.37
N VAL A 307 -14.75 1.19 -19.25
CA VAL A 307 -15.31 0.71 -17.98
C VAL A 307 -16.42 1.68 -17.58
N GLU A 308 -17.64 1.19 -17.48
CA GLU A 308 -18.84 1.94 -17.06
C GLU A 308 -19.37 1.35 -15.76
N ASP A 309 -19.73 2.18 -14.76
CA ASP A 309 -20.33 1.72 -13.50
C ASP A 309 -21.60 2.52 -13.11
#